data_00ad644b2457e92b3f847a3f5bd1576e
#
_entry.id   00ad644b2457e92b3f847a3f5bd1576e
#
_cell.length_a   1.000
_cell.length_b   1.000
_cell.length_c   1.000
_cell.angle_alpha   90.00
_cell.angle_beta   90.00
_cell.angle_gamma   90.00
#
_symmetry.space_group_name_H-M   'P 1'
#
loop_
_entity.id
_entity.type
_entity.pdbx_description
1 polymer ?
#
loop_
_entity_poly.entity_id
_entity_poly.type
_entity_poly.pdbx_seq_one_letter_code
_entity_poly.pdbx_strand_id
1 'polypeptide(L)'
;MTEFTADPAFEAGSVFAADWPLCQVRLQDDARFPWLILLPRVAGAVELDDLTADQRAVLTEEMVRAGEVVRALGQAAGRPVDKLNTAALGNVTRQLHVHVVGRRHDDGLWPDPIWGRPGARPLSADDKDALLRAIRAA
;
A
#
# COMPACT_ATOMS: atom_id res chain seq x y z
N MET A 1 28.14 -2.11 -3.00
CA MET A 1 26.76 -2.60 -2.80
C MET A 1 25.82 -1.40 -2.71
N THR A 2 24.80 -1.38 -3.53
CA THR A 2 23.85 -0.27 -3.56
C THR A 2 22.77 -0.51 -2.49
N GLU A 3 22.59 0.46 -1.59
CA GLU A 3 21.55 0.37 -0.58
C GLU A 3 20.20 0.72 -1.21
N PHE A 4 19.14 0.14 -0.65
CA PHE A 4 17.78 0.49 -1.04
C PHE A 4 17.43 1.89 -0.56
N THR A 5 16.86 2.69 -1.46
CA THR A 5 16.30 3.99 -1.14
C THR A 5 14.95 4.09 -1.85
N ALA A 6 13.89 4.44 -1.10
CA ALA A 6 12.58 4.65 -1.69
C ALA A 6 12.62 5.87 -2.63
N ASP A 7 11.99 5.76 -3.78
CA ASP A 7 11.89 6.87 -4.72
C ASP A 7 11.21 8.07 -4.03
N PRO A 8 11.77 9.28 -4.14
CA PRO A 8 11.18 10.47 -3.51
C PRO A 8 9.73 10.74 -3.90
N ALA A 9 9.26 10.23 -5.04
CA ALA A 9 7.88 10.38 -5.47
C ALA A 9 6.87 9.82 -4.46
N PHE A 10 7.25 8.78 -3.68
CA PHE A 10 6.37 8.22 -2.67
C PHE A 10 6.08 9.18 -1.51
N GLU A 11 6.97 10.13 -1.25
CA GLU A 11 6.75 11.14 -0.20
C GLU A 11 5.61 12.10 -0.54
N ALA A 12 5.31 12.28 -1.81
CA ALA A 12 4.27 13.23 -2.24
C ALA A 12 2.84 12.74 -1.93
N GLY A 13 2.61 11.43 -1.91
CA GLY A 13 1.25 10.89 -1.75
C GLY A 13 1.10 9.87 -0.63
N SER A 14 2.16 9.59 0.13
CA SER A 14 2.13 8.58 1.18
C SER A 14 3.07 8.93 2.32
N VAL A 15 2.91 8.23 3.45
CA VAL A 15 3.80 8.36 4.59
C VAL A 15 4.35 6.99 4.99
N PHE A 16 5.59 6.97 5.47
CA PHE A 16 6.21 5.77 6.00
C PHE A 16 5.39 5.23 7.17
N ALA A 17 5.12 3.93 7.17
CA ALA A 17 4.37 3.28 8.24
C ALA A 17 5.23 2.30 9.03
N ALA A 18 5.89 1.37 8.37
CA ALA A 18 6.67 0.31 9.03
C ALA A 18 7.66 -0.33 8.06
N ASP A 19 8.63 -1.05 8.62
CA ASP A 19 9.47 -1.97 7.87
C ASP A 19 9.08 -3.40 8.22
N TRP A 20 8.68 -4.16 7.21
CA TRP A 20 8.47 -5.59 7.31
C TRP A 20 9.72 -6.34 6.81
N PRO A 21 9.78 -7.66 6.92
CA PRO A 21 11.01 -8.39 6.55
C PRO A 21 11.56 -8.05 5.16
N LEU A 22 10.70 -7.93 4.15
CA LEU A 22 11.13 -7.54 2.81
C LEU A 22 10.75 -6.09 2.49
N CYS A 23 9.53 -5.68 2.76
CA CYS A 23 8.99 -4.42 2.26
C CYS A 23 9.04 -3.29 3.27
N GLN A 24 9.37 -2.09 2.77
CA GLN A 24 8.94 -0.87 3.42
C GLN A 24 7.43 -0.73 3.19
N VAL A 25 6.67 -0.46 4.25
CA VAL A 25 5.22 -0.29 4.19
C VAL A 25 4.89 1.18 4.32
N ARG A 26 4.09 1.69 3.40
CA ARG A 26 3.65 3.07 3.38
C ARG A 26 2.13 3.15 3.43
N LEU A 27 1.61 4.18 4.08
CA LEU A 27 0.18 4.49 4.11
C LEU A 27 -0.10 5.55 3.05
N GLN A 28 -0.96 5.23 2.09
CA GLN A 28 -1.41 6.20 1.09
C GLN A 28 -2.28 7.27 1.76
N ASP A 29 -2.01 8.53 1.44
CA ASP A 29 -2.72 9.68 2.00
C ASP A 29 -4.03 9.93 1.23
N ASP A 30 -4.99 9.03 1.42
CA ASP A 30 -6.30 9.13 0.79
C ASP A 30 -7.37 8.62 1.76
N ALA A 31 -8.22 9.53 2.22
CA ALA A 31 -9.26 9.22 3.19
C ALA A 31 -10.40 8.37 2.62
N ARG A 32 -10.48 8.22 1.30
CA ARG A 32 -11.57 7.46 0.66
C ARG A 32 -11.44 5.95 0.86
N PHE A 33 -10.20 5.43 1.00
CA PHE A 33 -9.92 4.00 1.02
C PHE A 33 -8.84 3.67 2.06
N PRO A 34 -8.93 2.54 2.77
CA PRO A 34 -7.76 1.98 3.45
C PRO A 34 -6.79 1.46 2.37
N TRP A 35 -5.54 1.95 2.37
CA TRP A 35 -4.65 1.76 1.24
C TRP A 35 -3.20 1.73 1.70
N LEU A 36 -2.55 0.57 1.55
CA LEU A 36 -1.13 0.40 1.81
C LEU A 36 -0.35 0.28 0.51
N ILE A 37 0.90 0.71 0.55
CA ILE A 37 1.87 0.51 -0.53
C ILE A 37 3.05 -0.26 0.04
N LEU A 38 3.42 -1.36 -0.61
CA LEU A 38 4.56 -2.18 -0.24
C LEU A 38 5.70 -1.94 -1.22
N LEU A 39 6.86 -1.54 -0.69
CA LEU A 39 8.08 -1.36 -1.48
C LEU A 39 9.08 -2.44 -1.11
N PRO A 40 9.29 -3.48 -1.93
CA PRO A 40 10.35 -4.45 -1.66
C PRO A 40 11.71 -3.74 -1.56
N ARG A 41 12.44 -3.96 -0.46
CA ARG A 41 13.73 -3.29 -0.26
C ARG A 41 14.85 -4.01 -1.01
N VAL A 42 14.73 -4.00 -2.33
CA VAL A 42 15.72 -4.56 -3.26
C VAL A 42 16.17 -3.43 -4.17
N ALA A 43 17.43 -3.04 -4.05
CA ALA A 43 17.98 -1.92 -4.83
C ALA A 43 17.82 -2.16 -6.33
N GLY A 44 17.28 -1.17 -7.02
CA GLY A 44 17.13 -1.20 -8.47
C GLY A 44 15.98 -2.06 -8.99
N ALA A 45 15.19 -2.70 -8.14
CA ALA A 45 14.08 -3.53 -8.58
C ALA A 45 12.97 -2.68 -9.22
N VAL A 46 12.54 -3.07 -10.41
CA VAL A 46 11.47 -2.44 -11.19
C VAL A 46 10.35 -3.45 -11.44
N GLU A 47 10.70 -4.68 -11.77
CA GLU A 47 9.77 -5.74 -12.12
C GLU A 47 9.85 -6.90 -11.12
N LEU A 48 8.83 -7.75 -11.11
CA LEU A 48 8.81 -8.91 -10.22
C LEU A 48 9.98 -9.86 -10.47
N ASP A 49 10.44 -9.98 -11.72
CA ASP A 49 11.56 -10.85 -12.06
C ASP A 49 12.92 -10.26 -11.68
N ASP A 50 12.97 -9.02 -11.19
CA ASP A 50 14.14 -8.47 -10.53
C ASP A 50 14.35 -9.04 -9.11
N LEU A 51 13.31 -9.66 -8.56
CA LEU A 51 13.37 -10.33 -7.26
C LEU A 51 13.78 -11.81 -7.47
N THR A 52 14.47 -12.38 -6.48
CA THR A 52 14.69 -13.82 -6.45
C THR A 52 13.37 -14.56 -6.17
N ALA A 53 13.34 -15.86 -6.42
CA ALA A 53 12.18 -16.69 -6.10
C ALA A 53 11.81 -16.62 -4.61
N ASP A 54 12.81 -16.65 -3.73
CA ASP A 54 12.59 -16.54 -2.28
C ASP A 54 12.04 -15.17 -1.91
N GLN A 55 12.54 -14.10 -2.50
CA GLN A 55 12.01 -12.75 -2.27
C GLN A 55 10.56 -12.64 -2.76
N ARG A 56 10.23 -13.22 -3.91
CA ARG A 56 8.84 -13.24 -4.40
C ARG A 56 7.91 -13.98 -3.44
N ALA A 57 8.37 -15.08 -2.85
CA ALA A 57 7.59 -15.82 -1.86
C ALA A 57 7.30 -14.95 -0.62
N VAL A 58 8.31 -14.25 -0.11
CA VAL A 58 8.14 -13.33 1.02
C VAL A 58 7.21 -12.18 0.64
N LEU A 59 7.37 -11.61 -0.55
CA LEU A 59 6.49 -10.54 -1.04
C LEU A 59 5.02 -10.98 -1.06
N THR A 60 4.74 -12.18 -1.54
CA THR A 60 3.36 -12.70 -1.57
C THR A 60 2.77 -12.78 -0.17
N GLU A 61 3.53 -13.28 0.80
CA GLU A 61 3.07 -13.35 2.19
C GLU A 61 2.85 -11.94 2.76
N GLU A 62 3.71 -10.99 2.43
CA GLU A 62 3.53 -9.60 2.89
C GLU A 62 2.34 -8.92 2.21
N MET A 63 2.02 -9.27 0.98
CA MET A 63 0.80 -8.82 0.30
C MET A 63 -0.45 -9.35 1.02
N VAL A 64 -0.45 -10.61 1.44
CA VAL A 64 -1.54 -11.21 2.22
C VAL A 64 -1.68 -10.50 3.57
N ARG A 65 -0.56 -10.28 4.26
CA ARG A 65 -0.53 -9.55 5.53
C ARG A 65 -1.08 -8.12 5.37
N ALA A 66 -0.69 -7.42 4.30
CA ALA A 66 -1.20 -6.09 4.01
C ALA A 66 -2.72 -6.10 3.80
N GLY A 67 -3.25 -7.12 3.14
CA GLY A 67 -4.68 -7.29 2.96
C GLY A 67 -5.42 -7.45 4.29
N GLU A 68 -4.87 -8.22 5.21
CA GLU A 68 -5.43 -8.39 6.56
C GLU A 68 -5.44 -7.06 7.32
N VAL A 69 -4.34 -6.30 7.24
CA VAL A 69 -4.25 -4.96 7.85
C VAL A 69 -5.28 -4.01 7.25
N VAL A 70 -5.40 -3.97 5.94
CA VAL A 70 -6.37 -3.11 5.23
C VAL A 70 -7.81 -3.45 5.64
N ARG A 71 -8.14 -4.74 5.76
CA ARG A 71 -9.46 -5.15 6.26
C ARG A 71 -9.69 -4.68 7.69
N ALA A 72 -8.69 -4.79 8.55
CA ALA A 72 -8.80 -4.33 9.93
C ALA A 72 -9.00 -2.81 10.02
N LEU A 73 -8.30 -2.04 9.18
CA LEU A 73 -8.47 -0.58 9.10
C LEU A 73 -9.89 -0.21 8.67
N GLY A 74 -10.43 -0.88 7.67
CA GLY A 74 -11.80 -0.65 7.21
C GLY A 74 -12.82 -1.00 8.29
N GLN A 75 -12.64 -2.11 8.98
CA GLN A 75 -13.52 -2.54 10.06
C GLN A 75 -13.52 -1.51 11.21
N ALA A 76 -12.33 -1.04 11.61
CA ALA A 76 -12.19 -0.05 12.66
C ALA A 76 -12.85 1.29 12.31
N ALA A 77 -12.87 1.64 11.02
CA ALA A 77 -13.52 2.85 10.53
C ALA A 77 -15.05 2.70 10.34
N GLY A 78 -15.61 1.53 10.65
CA GLY A 78 -17.03 1.25 10.43
C GLY A 78 -17.41 1.09 8.96
N ARG A 79 -16.41 0.84 8.10
CA ARG A 79 -16.59 0.63 6.64
C ARG A 79 -15.88 -0.65 6.22
N PRO A 80 -16.48 -1.83 6.51
CA PRO A 80 -15.86 -3.12 6.18
C PRO A 80 -15.51 -3.23 4.69
N VAL A 81 -14.37 -3.85 4.43
CA VAL A 81 -13.87 -4.03 3.06
C VAL A 81 -14.64 -5.17 2.38
N ASP A 82 -15.19 -4.91 1.19
CA ASP A 82 -15.88 -5.92 0.39
C ASP A 82 -14.90 -6.70 -0.50
N LYS A 83 -13.87 -6.03 -1.00
CA LYS A 83 -12.90 -6.62 -1.92
C LYS A 83 -11.55 -5.94 -1.78
N LEU A 84 -10.48 -6.72 -1.82
CA LEU A 84 -9.12 -6.18 -1.93
C LEU A 84 -8.74 -6.05 -3.40
N ASN A 85 -8.16 -4.89 -3.77
CA ASN A 85 -7.48 -4.74 -5.05
C ASN A 85 -5.98 -4.68 -4.78
N THR A 86 -5.24 -5.58 -5.38
CA THR A 86 -3.80 -5.69 -5.24
C THR A 86 -3.17 -5.55 -6.61
N ALA A 87 -2.28 -4.58 -6.79
CA ALA A 87 -1.73 -4.29 -8.11
C ALA A 87 -0.32 -3.71 -8.05
N ALA A 88 0.51 -4.12 -9.00
CA ALA A 88 1.82 -3.54 -9.27
C ALA A 88 1.75 -2.88 -10.65
N LEU A 89 1.75 -1.56 -10.70
CA LEU A 89 1.62 -0.79 -11.95
C LEU A 89 2.98 -0.23 -12.40
N GLY A 90 3.52 0.75 -11.67
CA GLY A 90 4.83 1.31 -11.98
C GLY A 90 4.90 2.17 -13.22
N ASN A 91 3.76 2.62 -13.76
CA ASN A 91 3.74 3.40 -15.01
C ASN A 91 4.22 4.84 -14.80
N VAL A 92 3.99 5.41 -13.63
CA VAL A 92 4.47 6.75 -13.25
C VAL A 92 5.77 6.65 -12.47
N THR A 93 5.79 5.86 -11.40
CA THR A 93 6.98 5.63 -10.57
C THR A 93 7.46 4.20 -10.82
N ARG A 94 8.63 4.07 -11.43
CA ARG A 94 9.14 2.77 -11.91
C ARG A 94 9.57 1.82 -10.80
N GLN A 95 10.04 2.35 -9.68
CA GLN A 95 10.49 1.49 -8.57
C GLN A 95 9.39 0.51 -8.19
N LEU A 96 9.73 -0.79 -8.09
CA LEU A 96 8.76 -1.84 -7.80
C LEU A 96 8.01 -1.55 -6.51
N HIS A 97 6.70 -1.51 -6.61
CA HIS A 97 5.81 -1.34 -5.47
C HIS A 97 4.48 -2.01 -5.75
N VAL A 98 3.83 -2.45 -4.68
CA VAL A 98 2.54 -3.14 -4.76
C VAL A 98 1.53 -2.38 -3.92
N HIS A 99 0.44 -1.99 -4.55
CA HIS A 99 -0.71 -1.39 -3.87
C HIS A 99 -1.62 -2.48 -3.31
N VAL A 100 -2.11 -2.29 -2.09
CA VAL A 100 -3.16 -3.13 -1.51
C VAL A 100 -4.24 -2.20 -0.97
N VAL A 101 -5.40 -2.23 -1.60
CA VAL A 101 -6.48 -1.26 -1.36
C VAL A 101 -7.76 -1.98 -0.99
N GLY A 102 -8.44 -1.49 0.04
CA GLY A 102 -9.77 -1.97 0.42
C GLY A 102 -10.85 -1.26 -0.38
N ARG A 103 -11.67 -2.04 -1.08
CA ARG A 103 -12.76 -1.52 -1.89
C ARG A 103 -14.11 -1.89 -1.29
N ARG A 104 -15.12 -1.07 -1.59
CA ARG A 104 -16.50 -1.30 -1.20
C ARG A 104 -17.41 -1.09 -2.40
N HIS A 105 -18.51 -1.82 -2.45
CA HIS A 105 -19.50 -1.65 -3.51
C HIS A 105 -20.07 -0.23 -3.55
N ASP A 106 -20.06 0.47 -2.40
CA ASP A 106 -20.58 1.83 -2.27
C ASP A 106 -19.50 2.92 -2.21
N ASP A 107 -18.30 2.65 -2.69
CA ASP A 107 -17.19 3.62 -2.60
C ASP A 107 -17.21 4.72 -3.67
N GLY A 108 -18.20 4.70 -4.54
CA GLY A 108 -18.39 5.73 -5.56
C GLY A 108 -17.65 5.48 -6.88
N LEU A 109 -16.71 4.55 -6.92
CA LEU A 109 -15.95 4.18 -8.12
C LEU A 109 -16.20 2.74 -8.56
N TRP A 110 -16.78 1.92 -7.68
CA TRP A 110 -17.05 0.52 -7.97
C TRP A 110 -17.87 0.34 -9.25
N PRO A 111 -17.56 -0.61 -10.16
CA PRO A 111 -16.49 -1.62 -10.03
C PRO A 111 -15.15 -1.22 -10.66
N ASP A 112 -14.96 0.03 -10.99
CA ASP A 112 -13.75 0.52 -11.67
C ASP A 112 -12.55 0.52 -10.72
N PRO A 113 -11.32 0.31 -11.24
CA PRO A 113 -10.12 0.50 -10.43
C PRO A 113 -9.96 1.98 -10.05
N ILE A 114 -9.20 2.23 -8.98
CA ILE A 114 -9.02 3.59 -8.45
C ILE A 114 -7.87 4.36 -9.07
N TRP A 115 -6.89 3.64 -9.66
CA TRP A 115 -5.71 4.27 -10.25
C TRP A 115 -6.10 5.10 -11.47
N GLY A 116 -5.55 6.32 -11.53
CA GLY A 116 -5.86 7.27 -12.60
C GLY A 116 -7.17 8.02 -12.40
N ARG A 117 -7.85 7.85 -11.27
CA ARG A 117 -9.11 8.55 -10.97
C ARG A 117 -8.84 9.74 -10.06
N PRO A 118 -9.41 10.91 -10.36
CA PRO A 118 -9.27 12.09 -9.52
C PRO A 118 -10.10 11.98 -8.23
N GLY A 119 -9.89 12.90 -7.30
CA GLY A 119 -10.72 13.02 -6.12
C GLY A 119 -10.10 12.49 -4.83
N ALA A 120 -8.80 12.26 -4.80
CA ALA A 120 -8.10 11.91 -3.57
C ALA A 120 -8.37 12.98 -2.49
N ARG A 121 -8.59 12.53 -1.25
CA ARG A 121 -8.82 13.40 -0.09
C ARG A 121 -7.77 13.11 0.97
N PRO A 122 -6.97 14.12 1.36
CA PRO A 122 -5.96 13.90 2.41
C PRO A 122 -6.59 13.44 3.72
N LEU A 123 -5.88 12.57 4.41
CA LEU A 123 -6.23 12.18 5.78
C LEU A 123 -6.02 13.37 6.71
N SER A 124 -6.87 13.51 7.73
CA SER A 124 -6.59 14.43 8.83
C SER A 124 -5.35 13.95 9.59
N ALA A 125 -4.69 14.85 10.33
CA ALA A 125 -3.53 14.49 11.14
C ALA A 125 -3.88 13.42 12.17
N ASP A 126 -5.04 13.51 12.80
CA ASP A 126 -5.51 12.54 13.80
C ASP A 126 -5.78 11.18 13.19
N ASP A 127 -6.44 11.13 12.04
CA ASP A 127 -6.72 9.87 11.34
C ASP A 127 -5.42 9.22 10.87
N LYS A 128 -4.49 10.02 10.34
CA LYS A 128 -3.18 9.53 9.91
C LYS A 128 -2.42 8.89 11.06
N ASP A 129 -2.37 9.56 12.22
CA ASP A 129 -1.71 9.02 13.40
C ASP A 129 -2.35 7.73 13.89
N ALA A 130 -3.68 7.67 13.91
CA ALA A 130 -4.42 6.48 14.34
C ALA A 130 -4.17 5.31 13.40
N LEU A 131 -4.18 5.54 12.09
CA LEU A 131 -3.90 4.49 11.09
C LEU A 131 -2.46 3.99 11.20
N LEU A 132 -1.49 4.88 11.37
CA LEU A 132 -0.09 4.49 11.54
C LEU A 132 0.10 3.64 12.79
N ARG A 133 -0.54 3.98 13.91
CA ARG A 133 -0.48 3.17 15.13
C ARG A 133 -1.07 1.77 14.89
N ALA A 134 -2.20 1.69 14.21
CA ALA A 134 -2.85 0.41 13.91
C ALA A 134 -1.97 -0.47 12.99
N ILE A 135 -1.35 0.12 11.97
CA ILE A 135 -0.45 -0.61 11.06
C ILE A 135 0.75 -1.15 11.84
N ARG A 136 1.35 -0.34 12.72
CA ARG A 136 2.54 -0.73 13.50
C ARG A 136 2.24 -1.78 14.57
N ALA A 137 1.00 -1.87 15.02
CA ALA A 137 0.57 -2.85 16.02
C ALA A 137 0.16 -4.19 15.40
N ALA A 138 0.05 -4.25 14.09
CA ALA A 138 -0.43 -5.45 13.38
C ALA A 138 0.66 -6.51 13.19
#